data_a58e723a595ad3fd4de65bb81d5e030a
#
_entry.id   a58e723a595ad3fd4de65bb81d5e030a
#
_cell.length_a   1.000
_cell.length_b   1.000
_cell.length_c   1.000
_cell.angle_alpha   90.00
_cell.angle_beta   90.00
_cell.angle_gamma   90.00
#
_symmetry.space_group_name_H-M   'P 1'
#
loop_
_entity.id
_entity.type
_entity.pdbx_description
1 polymer ?
#
loop_
_entity_poly.entity_id
_entity_poly.type
_entity_poly.pdbx_seq_one_letter_code
_entity_poly.pdbx_strand_id
1 'polypeptide(L)'
;MYQLRVLAALAATFVLYAPTQTRAEIACTPVLTFKEVRLSEPQNQLRKWTGVLNVDATRCAADSGLFEIKFVRLKEMGPDLLFTERFTWRPGLVEVALDLWWDEAVQDYWIGDVRACRCAD
;
A
#
# COMPACT_ATOMS: atom_id res chain seq x y z
N MET A 1 -34.83 -0.56 -73.89
CA MET A 1 -34.89 -1.07 -72.52
C MET A 1 -33.60 -0.67 -71.80
N TYR A 2 -33.67 0.35 -71.02
CA TYR A 2 -32.56 0.80 -70.23
C TYR A 2 -32.77 0.32 -68.80
N GLN A 3 -31.89 -0.57 -68.38
CA GLN A 3 -31.86 -0.96 -66.96
C GLN A 3 -31.05 0.07 -66.18
N LEU A 4 -31.75 0.84 -65.40
CA LEU A 4 -31.11 1.67 -64.38
C LEU A 4 -30.59 0.77 -63.28
N ARG A 5 -29.27 0.60 -63.26
CA ARG A 5 -28.59 0.01 -62.10
C ARG A 5 -28.46 1.09 -61.07
N VAL A 6 -29.30 1.07 -60.08
CA VAL A 6 -29.12 1.85 -58.86
C VAL A 6 -28.00 1.23 -58.08
N LEU A 7 -26.82 1.84 -58.16
CA LEU A 7 -25.74 1.55 -57.26
C LEU A 7 -26.06 2.15 -55.90
N ALA A 8 -26.55 1.34 -54.99
CA ALA A 8 -26.67 1.73 -53.61
C ALA A 8 -25.26 1.81 -53.04
N ALA A 9 -24.74 3.03 -52.91
CA ALA A 9 -23.52 3.28 -52.17
C ALA A 9 -23.81 3.03 -50.68
N LEU A 10 -23.41 1.88 -50.18
CA LEU A 10 -23.36 1.61 -48.74
C LEU A 10 -22.26 2.49 -48.17
N ALA A 11 -22.62 3.63 -47.64
CA ALA A 11 -21.74 4.42 -46.82
C ALA A 11 -21.53 3.68 -45.51
N ALA A 12 -20.43 2.92 -45.43
CA ALA A 12 -20.00 2.34 -44.15
C ALA A 12 -19.55 3.47 -43.25
N THR A 13 -20.42 3.90 -42.37
CA THR A 13 -20.02 4.80 -41.27
C THR A 13 -19.15 4.01 -40.33
N PHE A 14 -17.84 4.16 -40.50
CA PHE A 14 -16.91 3.69 -39.48
C PHE A 14 -17.05 4.59 -38.26
N VAL A 15 -17.80 4.12 -37.26
CA VAL A 15 -17.78 4.74 -35.95
C VAL A 15 -16.43 4.40 -35.35
N LEU A 16 -15.48 5.31 -35.47
CA LEU A 16 -14.23 5.24 -34.75
C LEU A 16 -14.55 5.39 -33.26
N TYR A 17 -14.68 4.26 -32.58
CA TYR A 17 -14.58 4.26 -31.14
C TYR A 17 -13.12 4.60 -30.82
N ALA A 18 -12.83 5.88 -30.62
CA ALA A 18 -11.61 6.26 -29.98
C ALA A 18 -11.61 5.56 -28.62
N PRO A 19 -10.63 4.67 -28.30
CA PRO A 19 -10.52 4.19 -26.95
C PRO A 19 -10.41 5.45 -26.08
N THR A 20 -11.40 5.66 -25.22
CA THR A 20 -11.26 6.58 -24.13
C THR A 20 -10.02 6.12 -23.40
N GLN A 21 -8.89 6.77 -23.66
CA GLN A 21 -7.75 6.60 -22.79
C GLN A 21 -8.19 7.13 -21.43
N THR A 22 -8.70 6.22 -20.61
CA THR A 22 -8.68 6.44 -19.19
C THR A 22 -7.22 6.75 -18.89
N ARG A 23 -6.93 8.03 -18.69
CA ARG A 23 -5.64 8.41 -18.11
C ARG A 23 -5.54 7.57 -16.86
N ALA A 24 -4.64 6.58 -16.89
CA ALA A 24 -4.27 5.87 -15.68
C ALA A 24 -3.98 6.97 -14.67
N GLU A 25 -4.82 7.09 -13.64
CA GLU A 25 -4.57 8.05 -12.58
C GLU A 25 -3.17 7.74 -12.10
N ILE A 26 -2.26 8.71 -12.22
CA ILE A 26 -0.91 8.57 -11.72
C ILE A 26 -1.06 8.40 -10.21
N ALA A 27 -0.81 7.17 -9.76
CA ALA A 27 -0.86 6.87 -8.36
C ALA A 27 0.40 7.43 -7.70
N CYS A 28 0.22 8.10 -6.58
CA CYS A 28 1.29 8.52 -5.69
C CYS A 28 1.37 7.60 -4.49
N THR A 29 2.51 7.58 -3.85
CA THR A 29 2.74 6.75 -2.67
C THR A 29 3.39 7.61 -1.60
N PRO A 30 2.89 7.59 -0.35
CA PRO A 30 3.57 8.27 0.73
C PRO A 30 4.91 7.59 1.03
N VAL A 31 5.85 8.34 1.55
CA VAL A 31 7.16 7.84 1.95
C VAL A 31 7.15 7.65 3.46
N LEU A 32 7.35 6.41 3.90
CA LEU A 32 7.39 6.04 5.31
C LEU A 32 8.82 5.68 5.70
N THR A 33 9.30 6.29 6.77
CA THR A 33 10.66 6.09 7.26
C THR A 33 10.63 5.81 8.76
N PHE A 34 11.26 4.74 9.19
CA PHE A 34 11.41 4.44 10.61
C PHE A 34 12.31 5.47 11.28
N LYS A 35 11.86 6.04 12.38
CA LYS A 35 12.59 6.99 13.23
C LYS A 35 13.13 6.34 14.47
N GLU A 36 12.34 5.48 15.10
CA GLU A 36 12.69 4.84 16.35
C GLU A 36 11.99 3.49 16.42
N VAL A 37 12.70 2.51 16.93
CA VAL A 37 12.16 1.17 17.18
C VAL A 37 12.61 0.72 18.55
N ARG A 38 11.68 0.20 19.34
CA ARG A 38 11.94 -0.30 20.69
C ARG A 38 11.29 -1.64 20.91
N LEU A 39 11.96 -2.48 21.68
CA LEU A 39 11.40 -3.70 22.23
C LEU A 39 11.41 -3.58 23.73
N SER A 40 10.23 -3.63 24.35
CA SER A 40 10.13 -3.51 25.80
C SER A 40 10.64 -4.74 26.53
N GLU A 41 11.02 -4.55 27.79
CA GLU A 41 11.25 -5.68 28.68
C GLU A 41 9.94 -6.46 28.90
N PRO A 42 10.00 -7.78 29.08
CA PRO A 42 8.82 -8.57 29.36
C PRO A 42 8.13 -8.13 30.66
N GLN A 43 6.81 -7.97 30.58
CA GLN A 43 5.94 -7.72 31.75
C GLN A 43 4.70 -8.59 31.63
N ASN A 44 4.39 -9.33 32.68
CA ASN A 44 3.23 -10.22 32.71
C ASN A 44 3.17 -11.20 31.51
N GLN A 45 4.31 -11.78 31.15
CA GLN A 45 4.49 -12.73 30.04
C GLN A 45 4.30 -12.10 28.65
N LEU A 46 4.20 -10.79 28.57
CA LEU A 46 4.08 -10.05 27.32
C LEU A 46 5.20 -9.05 27.18
N ARG A 47 5.53 -8.73 25.96
CA ARG A 47 6.40 -7.63 25.61
C ARG A 47 5.85 -6.92 24.39
N LYS A 48 6.26 -5.68 24.18
CA LYS A 48 5.76 -4.84 23.11
C LYS A 48 6.91 -4.37 22.24
N TRP A 49 6.76 -4.57 20.95
CA TRP A 49 7.56 -3.91 19.94
C TRP A 49 6.84 -2.63 19.52
N THR A 50 7.54 -1.52 19.52
CA THR A 50 6.98 -0.21 19.13
C THR A 50 7.87 0.42 18.07
N GLY A 51 7.26 0.90 17.01
CA GLY A 51 7.93 1.65 15.96
C GLY A 51 7.33 3.03 15.82
N VAL A 52 8.18 4.03 15.62
CA VAL A 52 7.75 5.38 15.24
C VAL A 52 8.24 5.63 13.83
N LEU A 53 7.30 5.98 12.94
CA LEU A 53 7.57 6.28 11.56
C LEU A 53 7.29 7.75 11.27
N ASN A 54 8.09 8.34 10.40
CA ASN A 54 7.74 9.60 9.76
C ASN A 54 7.05 9.31 8.43
N VAL A 55 5.90 9.91 8.23
CA VAL A 55 5.13 9.75 6.99
C VAL A 55 5.14 11.07 6.22
N ASP A 56 5.78 11.06 5.07
CA ASP A 56 5.72 12.15 4.10
C ASP A 56 4.66 11.81 3.06
N ALA A 57 3.49 12.44 3.22
CA ALA A 57 2.35 12.25 2.33
C ALA A 57 2.07 13.52 1.50
N THR A 58 3.06 14.37 1.28
CA THR A 58 2.90 15.62 0.55
C THR A 58 2.41 15.39 -0.88
N ARG A 59 2.72 14.26 -1.47
CA ARG A 59 2.27 13.89 -2.81
C ARG A 59 0.85 13.33 -2.86
N CYS A 60 0.28 12.99 -1.70
CA CYS A 60 -1.04 12.38 -1.61
C CYS A 60 -2.13 13.42 -1.40
N ALA A 61 -3.25 13.29 -2.10
CA ALA A 61 -4.44 14.07 -1.84
C ALA A 61 -5.15 13.59 -0.56
N ALA A 62 -4.96 12.32 -0.19
CA ALA A 62 -5.52 11.75 1.03
C ALA A 62 -4.63 12.09 2.24
N ASP A 63 -5.26 12.16 3.43
CA ASP A 63 -4.60 12.41 4.71
C ASP A 63 -4.46 11.16 5.58
N SER A 64 -4.82 10.01 5.03
CA SER A 64 -4.67 8.71 5.68
C SER A 64 -4.71 7.58 4.66
N GLY A 65 -4.19 6.44 5.03
CA GLY A 65 -4.22 5.24 4.21
C GLY A 65 -3.67 4.04 4.95
N LEU A 66 -3.56 2.93 4.24
CA LEU A 66 -3.09 1.67 4.79
C LEU A 66 -1.66 1.37 4.35
N PHE A 67 -0.92 0.74 5.22
CA PHE A 67 0.39 0.18 4.90
C PHE A 67 0.64 -1.08 5.72
N GLU A 68 1.60 -1.84 5.30
CA GLU A 68 1.98 -3.08 5.93
C GLU A 68 3.42 -3.01 6.43
N ILE A 69 3.67 -3.61 7.58
CA ILE A 69 5.01 -3.90 8.05
C ILE A 69 5.17 -5.42 8.07
N LYS A 70 6.24 -5.89 7.49
CA LYS A 70 6.63 -7.29 7.52
C LYS A 70 7.61 -7.49 8.66
N PHE A 71 7.39 -8.56 9.42
CA PHE A 71 8.19 -8.89 10.60
C PHE A 71 8.73 -10.31 10.47
N VAL A 72 9.96 -10.49 10.90
CA VAL A 72 10.50 -11.81 11.19
C VAL A 72 10.57 -11.96 12.70
N ARG A 73 9.75 -12.87 13.23
CA ARG A 73 9.67 -13.14 14.65
C ARG A 73 10.63 -14.27 15.02
N LEU A 74 11.47 -14.00 15.97
CA LEU A 74 12.24 -15.03 16.67
C LEU A 74 11.44 -15.53 17.87
N LYS A 75 11.48 -16.83 18.09
CA LYS A 75 10.98 -17.46 19.28
C LYS A 75 12.06 -18.32 19.88
N GLU A 76 12.23 -18.27 21.20
CA GLU A 76 13.30 -18.97 21.90
C GLU A 76 13.25 -20.48 21.68
N MET A 77 12.05 -21.05 21.60
CA MET A 77 11.80 -22.47 21.38
C MET A 77 10.82 -22.67 20.23
N GLY A 78 11.28 -22.43 19.01
CA GLY A 78 10.42 -22.62 17.85
C GLY A 78 11.03 -22.03 16.57
N PRO A 79 10.40 -22.28 15.42
CA PRO A 79 10.87 -21.72 14.17
C PRO A 79 10.62 -20.23 14.08
N ASP A 80 11.46 -19.53 13.31
CA ASP A 80 11.22 -18.16 12.92
C ASP A 80 9.96 -18.06 12.08
N LEU A 81 9.20 -16.98 12.25
CA LEU A 81 7.96 -16.77 11.53
C LEU A 81 8.00 -15.42 10.83
N LEU A 82 7.79 -15.45 9.53
CA LEU A 82 7.52 -14.25 8.73
C LEU A 82 6.02 -13.98 8.76
N PHE A 83 5.64 -12.79 9.17
CA PHE A 83 4.23 -12.37 9.16
C PHE A 83 4.09 -10.89 8.81
N THR A 84 2.88 -10.50 8.47
CA THR A 84 2.56 -9.15 8.03
C THR A 84 1.49 -8.57 8.93
N GLU A 85 1.71 -7.36 9.42
CA GLU A 85 0.72 -6.58 10.15
C GLU A 85 0.36 -5.33 9.35
N ARG A 86 -0.91 -4.97 9.41
CA ARG A 86 -1.47 -3.85 8.67
C ARG A 86 -1.76 -2.69 9.62
N PHE A 87 -1.35 -1.50 9.20
CA PHE A 87 -1.50 -0.27 9.99
C PHE A 87 -2.08 0.85 9.13
N THR A 88 -2.53 1.89 9.80
CA THR A 88 -3.01 3.12 9.14
C THR A 88 -1.98 4.21 9.33
N TRP A 89 -1.64 4.92 8.24
CA TRP A 89 -0.76 6.08 8.31
C TRP A 89 -1.57 7.37 8.32
N ARG A 90 -0.98 8.39 8.93
CA ARG A 90 -1.35 9.82 8.82
C ARG A 90 -0.09 10.62 8.57
N PRO A 91 -0.17 11.81 7.94
CA PRO A 91 1.02 12.65 7.75
C PRO A 91 1.68 12.99 9.09
N GLY A 92 3.00 12.96 9.11
CA GLY A 92 3.80 13.22 10.28
C GLY A 92 4.24 11.96 11.00
N LEU A 93 4.32 12.00 12.31
CA LEU A 93 4.77 10.87 13.11
C LEU A 93 3.63 9.90 13.40
N VAL A 94 3.87 8.65 13.13
CA VAL A 94 2.91 7.56 13.37
C VAL A 94 3.58 6.52 14.27
N GLU A 95 2.92 6.16 15.35
CA GLU A 95 3.36 5.09 16.24
C GLU A 95 2.61 3.81 15.90
N VAL A 96 3.34 2.72 15.75
CA VAL A 96 2.80 1.38 15.54
C VAL A 96 3.30 0.47 16.66
N ALA A 97 2.49 -0.52 17.02
CA ALA A 97 2.84 -1.43 18.10
C ALA A 97 2.45 -2.86 17.75
N LEU A 98 3.23 -3.79 18.25
CA LEU A 98 3.00 -5.22 18.10
C LEU A 98 3.19 -5.88 19.46
N ASP A 99 2.18 -6.64 19.90
CA ASP A 99 2.26 -7.43 21.12
C ASP A 99 2.92 -8.78 20.83
N LEU A 100 3.87 -9.14 21.68
CA LEU A 100 4.64 -10.37 21.60
C LEU A 100 4.59 -11.10 22.93
N TRP A 101 4.83 -12.40 22.88
CA TRP A 101 5.09 -13.17 24.09
C TRP A 101 6.49 -12.84 24.64
N TRP A 102 6.71 -13.12 25.90
CA TRP A 102 7.95 -12.81 26.61
C TRP A 102 9.20 -13.45 25.97
N ASP A 103 9.04 -14.61 25.32
CA ASP A 103 10.12 -15.37 24.66
C ASP A 103 10.27 -15.05 23.19
N GLU A 104 9.55 -14.06 22.71
CA GLU A 104 9.57 -13.63 21.31
C GLU A 104 10.34 -12.31 21.14
N ALA A 105 10.93 -12.14 19.98
CA ALA A 105 11.59 -10.91 19.57
C ALA A 105 11.36 -10.67 18.07
N VAL A 106 11.60 -9.47 17.63
CA VAL A 106 11.62 -9.12 16.21
C VAL A 106 13.06 -9.15 15.75
N GLN A 107 13.39 -10.08 14.86
CA GLN A 107 14.72 -10.18 14.27
C GLN A 107 14.92 -9.15 13.16
N ASP A 108 13.88 -8.94 12.36
CA ASP A 108 13.90 -8.03 11.23
C ASP A 108 12.51 -7.48 10.97
N TYR A 109 12.45 -6.31 10.38
CA TYR A 109 11.21 -5.64 10.01
C TYR A 109 11.45 -4.70 8.85
N TRP A 110 10.46 -4.55 7.98
CA TRP A 110 10.52 -3.61 6.87
C TRP A 110 9.11 -3.23 6.41
N ILE A 111 9.02 -2.09 5.74
CA ILE A 111 7.77 -1.67 5.13
C ILE A 111 7.48 -2.60 3.95
N GLY A 112 6.32 -3.23 3.97
CA GLY A 112 5.80 -4.03 2.88
C GLY A 112 4.99 -3.17 1.91
N ASP A 113 3.78 -3.61 1.60
CA ASP A 113 2.92 -2.87 0.70
C ASP A 113 2.42 -1.58 1.34
N VAL A 114 2.49 -0.49 0.58
CA VAL A 114 1.90 0.80 0.93
C VAL A 114 0.81 1.07 -0.09
N ARG A 115 -0.41 1.26 0.39
CA ARG A 115 -1.52 1.56 -0.50
C ARG A 115 -1.27 2.88 -1.20
N ALA A 116 -1.34 2.86 -2.54
CA ALA A 116 -1.21 4.07 -3.34
C ALA A 116 -2.35 5.05 -3.04
N CYS A 117 -2.06 6.32 -3.14
CA CYS A 117 -3.01 7.41 -2.98
C CYS A 117 -3.21 8.14 -4.30
N ARG A 118 -4.31 8.88 -4.38
CA ARG A 118 -4.46 9.87 -5.43
C ARG A 118 -3.41 10.97 -5.23
N CYS A 119 -2.75 11.37 -6.31
CA CYS A 119 -1.77 12.44 -6.23
C CYS A 119 -2.43 13.78 -5.89
N ALA A 120 -1.75 14.57 -5.07
CA ALA A 120 -2.14 15.96 -4.80
C ALA A 120 -1.94 16.82 -6.06
N ASP A 121 -2.81 17.79 -6.23
CA ASP A 121 -2.74 18.75 -7.34
C ASP A 121 -1.59 19.74 -7.16
#